data_e429dbc2bc592e2d111e8f3b41bd6d48
#
_entry.id   e429dbc2bc592e2d111e8f3b41bd6d48
#
_cell.length_a   1.000
_cell.length_b   1.000
_cell.length_c   1.000
_cell.angle_alpha   90.00
_cell.angle_beta   90.00
_cell.angle_gamma   90.00
#
_symmetry.space_group_name_H-M   'P 1'
#
loop_
_entity.id
_entity.type
_entity.pdbx_description
1 polymer ?
#
loop_
_entity_poly.entity_id
_entity_poly.type
_entity_poly.pdbx_seq_one_letter_code
_entity_poly.pdbx_strand_id
1 'polypeptide(L)'
;MVLLRTRDLTRASVLLALGIVLPSLCHLSGIPGQVFLPMHIPVFLGGFLLGSGESFLLGVVLPPVNFLVSGMPPFPNFFVMMGELGVYGLASSLFFRRLRWGIVPSLFGAMLLGRAVAISGYSVLFAILGRDFNVLSLLQSLFVVSLPGIAIQLVAVPGLAALILRRERDVAGYPRLL
;
A
#
# COMPACT_ATOMS: atom_id res chain seq x y z
N MET A 1 -4.05 22.00 -13.27
CA MET A 1 -2.70 21.42 -13.43
C MET A 1 -2.03 21.45 -12.07
N VAL A 2 -1.99 20.31 -11.36
CA VAL A 2 -1.33 20.21 -10.05
C VAL A 2 0.17 20.20 -10.32
N LEU A 3 0.85 21.30 -10.01
CA LEU A 3 2.31 21.35 -10.04
C LEU A 3 2.82 20.44 -8.92
N LEU A 4 3.28 19.25 -9.27
CA LEU A 4 3.99 18.36 -8.34
C LEU A 4 5.20 19.13 -7.78
N ARG A 5 5.22 19.33 -6.48
CA ARG A 5 6.41 19.91 -5.85
C ARG A 5 7.56 18.92 -6.01
N THR A 6 8.75 19.39 -6.34
CA THR A 6 9.95 18.57 -6.51
C THR A 6 10.15 17.58 -5.35
N ARG A 7 9.82 18.01 -4.14
CA ARG A 7 9.85 17.20 -2.91
C ARG A 7 8.90 15.99 -2.97
N ASP A 8 7.68 16.19 -3.48
CA ASP A 8 6.67 15.11 -3.53
C ASP A 8 7.04 14.11 -4.64
N LEU A 9 7.61 14.60 -5.74
CA LEU A 9 8.16 13.74 -6.80
C LEU A 9 9.32 12.88 -6.28
N THR A 10 10.27 13.47 -5.55
CA THR A 10 11.40 12.73 -4.95
C THR A 10 10.90 11.66 -3.98
N ARG A 11 9.93 11.98 -3.12
CA ARG A 11 9.32 10.99 -2.20
C ARG A 11 8.62 9.87 -2.94
N ALA A 12 7.83 10.20 -3.95
CA ALA A 12 7.14 9.20 -4.76
C ALA A 12 8.14 8.26 -5.44
N SER A 13 9.25 8.80 -5.98
CA SER A 13 10.31 8.00 -6.61
C SER A 13 11.01 7.07 -5.61
N VAL A 14 11.33 7.56 -4.40
CA VAL A 14 11.94 6.72 -3.36
C VAL A 14 10.98 5.62 -2.91
N LEU A 15 9.69 5.95 -2.70
CA LEU A 15 8.68 4.96 -2.31
C LEU A 15 8.42 3.94 -3.41
N LEU A 16 8.43 4.37 -4.67
CA LEU A 16 8.34 3.47 -5.83
C LEU A 16 9.54 2.51 -5.85
N ALA A 17 10.76 3.02 -5.70
CA ALA A 17 11.96 2.20 -5.65
C ALA A 17 11.92 1.19 -4.49
N LEU A 18 11.52 1.60 -3.29
CA LEU A 18 11.32 0.70 -2.16
C LEU A 18 10.24 -0.36 -2.44
N GLY A 19 9.15 0.05 -3.11
CA GLY A 19 8.07 -0.86 -3.49
C GLY A 19 8.45 -1.88 -4.55
N ILE A 20 9.55 -1.68 -5.28
CA ILE A 20 10.12 -2.64 -6.22
C ILE A 20 11.19 -3.50 -5.51
N VAL A 21 12.10 -2.88 -4.78
CA VAL A 21 13.24 -3.56 -4.17
C VAL A 21 12.81 -4.51 -3.06
N LEU A 22 11.90 -4.09 -2.15
CA LEU A 22 11.49 -4.94 -1.03
C LEU A 22 10.83 -6.26 -1.47
N PRO A 23 9.84 -6.26 -2.40
CA PRO A 23 9.27 -7.51 -2.90
C PRO A 23 10.28 -8.37 -3.65
N SER A 24 11.18 -7.75 -4.43
CA SER A 24 12.21 -8.47 -5.18
C SER A 24 13.20 -9.17 -4.24
N LEU A 25 13.63 -8.53 -3.17
CA LEU A 25 14.49 -9.13 -2.14
C LEU A 25 13.78 -10.28 -1.41
N CYS A 26 12.50 -10.12 -1.06
CA CYS A 26 11.71 -11.20 -0.46
C CYS A 26 11.62 -12.39 -1.41
N HIS A 27 11.35 -12.15 -2.68
CA HIS A 27 11.26 -13.21 -3.69
C HIS A 27 12.58 -13.97 -3.87
N LEU A 28 13.70 -13.27 -3.99
CA LEU A 28 15.03 -13.84 -4.10
C LEU A 28 15.45 -14.65 -2.85
N SER A 29 14.97 -14.23 -1.68
CA SER A 29 15.24 -14.93 -0.41
C SER A 29 14.29 -16.10 -0.13
N GLY A 30 13.38 -16.43 -1.06
CA GLY A 30 12.37 -17.47 -0.86
C GLY A 30 11.27 -17.11 0.15
N ILE A 31 11.19 -15.85 0.56
CA ILE A 31 10.18 -15.37 1.50
C ILE A 31 8.86 -15.14 0.75
N PRO A 32 7.74 -15.78 1.16
CA PRO A 32 6.49 -15.66 0.45
C PRO A 32 5.90 -14.25 0.57
N GLY A 33 5.83 -13.52 -0.54
CA GLY A 33 5.32 -12.16 -0.60
C GLY A 33 3.87 -12.01 -0.15
N GLN A 34 3.07 -13.07 -0.28
CA GLN A 34 1.67 -13.11 0.20
C GLN A 34 1.56 -13.07 1.73
N VAL A 35 2.57 -13.57 2.44
CA VAL A 35 2.60 -13.59 3.91
C VAL A 35 3.04 -12.23 4.46
N PHE A 36 4.11 -11.67 3.91
CA PHE A 36 4.74 -10.47 4.46
C PHE A 36 4.30 -9.16 3.83
N LEU A 37 3.66 -9.22 2.65
CA LEU A 37 3.07 -8.07 1.96
C LEU A 37 4.04 -6.86 1.80
N PRO A 38 5.29 -7.06 1.34
CA PRO A 38 6.31 -6.02 1.38
C PRO A 38 5.98 -4.80 0.50
N MET A 39 5.24 -4.98 -0.58
CA MET A 39 4.80 -3.93 -1.49
C MET A 39 3.81 -2.94 -0.85
N HIS A 40 3.06 -3.37 0.16
CA HIS A 40 2.03 -2.56 0.80
C HIS A 40 2.63 -1.44 1.67
N ILE A 41 3.79 -1.69 2.29
CA ILE A 41 4.45 -0.74 3.20
C ILE A 41 4.73 0.61 2.53
N PRO A 42 5.43 0.69 1.38
CA PRO A 42 5.66 1.98 0.71
C PRO A 42 4.38 2.65 0.21
N VAL A 43 3.35 1.90 -0.15
CA VAL A 43 2.05 2.47 -0.54
C VAL A 43 1.36 3.15 0.63
N PHE A 44 1.29 2.50 1.79
CA PHE A 44 0.75 3.11 3.00
C PHE A 44 1.56 4.33 3.45
N LEU A 45 2.90 4.25 3.41
CA LEU A 45 3.76 5.42 3.67
C LEU A 45 3.47 6.56 2.69
N GLY A 46 3.27 6.24 1.41
CA GLY A 46 2.83 7.19 0.40
C GLY A 46 1.53 7.90 0.82
N GLY A 47 0.56 7.18 1.35
CA GLY A 47 -0.69 7.73 1.84
C GLY A 47 -0.50 8.81 2.92
N PHE A 48 0.51 8.68 3.79
CA PHE A 48 0.80 9.66 4.83
C PHE A 48 1.72 10.81 4.36
N LEU A 49 2.62 10.54 3.41
CA LEU A 49 3.67 11.48 2.99
C LEU A 49 3.34 12.27 1.72
N LEU A 50 2.53 11.70 0.81
CA LEU A 50 2.15 12.28 -0.48
C LEU A 50 0.71 12.82 -0.45
N GLY A 51 0.30 13.51 -1.50
CA GLY A 51 -1.10 13.85 -1.75
C GLY A 51 -1.93 12.62 -2.14
N SER A 52 -3.26 12.76 -2.11
CA SER A 52 -4.17 11.62 -2.36
C SER A 52 -4.05 11.06 -3.78
N GLY A 53 -3.83 11.94 -4.78
CA GLY A 53 -3.66 11.54 -6.18
C GLY A 53 -2.35 10.79 -6.41
N GLU A 54 -1.24 11.32 -5.86
CA GLU A 54 0.08 10.71 -5.97
C GLU A 54 0.14 9.36 -5.27
N SER A 55 -0.49 9.25 -4.10
CA SER A 55 -0.58 8.00 -3.34
C SER A 55 -1.39 6.94 -4.07
N PHE A 56 -2.50 7.35 -4.70
CA PHE A 56 -3.30 6.48 -5.56
C PHE A 56 -2.47 5.97 -6.74
N LEU A 57 -1.81 6.88 -7.46
CA LEU A 57 -0.98 6.53 -8.61
C LEU A 57 0.17 5.59 -8.22
N LEU A 58 0.83 5.84 -7.08
CA LEU A 58 1.86 4.95 -6.57
C LEU A 58 1.34 3.53 -6.38
N GLY A 59 0.16 3.38 -5.76
CA GLY A 59 -0.47 2.07 -5.54
C GLY A 59 -0.87 1.37 -6.83
N VAL A 60 -1.37 2.11 -7.83
CA VAL A 60 -1.77 1.56 -9.14
C VAL A 60 -0.56 1.15 -9.98
N VAL A 61 0.52 1.93 -9.95
CA VAL A 61 1.72 1.70 -10.79
C VAL A 61 2.60 0.58 -10.24
N LEU A 62 2.67 0.40 -8.92
CA LEU A 62 3.57 -0.57 -8.30
C LEU A 62 3.36 -2.03 -8.75
N PRO A 63 2.14 -2.61 -8.76
CA PRO A 63 1.94 -4.00 -9.15
C PRO A 63 2.37 -4.32 -10.58
N PRO A 64 2.00 -3.54 -11.62
CA PRO A 64 2.45 -3.83 -12.98
C PRO A 64 3.97 -3.65 -13.15
N VAL A 65 4.59 -2.68 -12.48
CA VAL A 65 6.06 -2.53 -12.53
C VAL A 65 6.75 -3.71 -11.88
N ASN A 66 6.29 -4.19 -10.72
CA ASN A 66 6.83 -5.39 -10.09
C ASN A 66 6.63 -6.65 -10.96
N PHE A 67 5.48 -6.77 -11.62
CA PHE A 67 5.26 -7.86 -12.58
C PHE A 67 6.29 -7.84 -13.71
N LEU A 68 6.60 -6.68 -14.27
CA LEU A 68 7.62 -6.55 -15.32
C LEU A 68 9.04 -6.83 -14.83
N VAL A 69 9.36 -6.51 -13.58
CA VAL A 69 10.72 -6.66 -13.02
C VAL A 69 10.97 -8.08 -12.49
N SER A 70 10.00 -8.64 -11.77
CA SER A 70 10.18 -9.90 -11.02
C SER A 70 9.16 -11.01 -11.39
N GLY A 71 8.24 -10.75 -12.32
CA GLY A 71 7.13 -11.66 -12.63
C GLY A 71 6.07 -11.77 -11.52
N MET A 72 6.19 -10.99 -10.47
CA MET A 72 5.27 -11.00 -9.33
C MET A 72 4.60 -9.64 -9.09
N PRO A 73 3.32 -9.58 -8.76
CA PRO A 73 2.35 -10.69 -8.66
C PRO A 73 2.01 -11.27 -10.04
N PRO A 74 1.68 -12.57 -10.13
CA PRO A 74 1.46 -13.23 -11.43
C PRO A 74 0.22 -12.68 -12.13
N PHE A 75 0.22 -12.77 -13.47
CA PHE A 75 -0.96 -12.51 -14.28
C PHE A 75 -2.08 -13.54 -13.95
N PRO A 76 -3.34 -13.12 -13.82
CA PRO A 76 -3.89 -11.76 -13.90
C PRO A 76 -4.03 -11.03 -12.54
N ASN A 77 -3.48 -11.58 -11.45
CA ASN A 77 -3.69 -11.09 -10.09
C ASN A 77 -3.20 -9.65 -9.86
N PHE A 78 -2.20 -9.20 -10.63
CA PHE A 78 -1.69 -7.84 -10.48
C PHE A 78 -2.77 -6.77 -10.78
N PHE A 79 -3.77 -7.06 -11.62
CA PHE A 79 -4.89 -6.12 -11.86
C PHE A 79 -5.72 -5.87 -10.61
N VAL A 80 -6.01 -6.93 -9.85
CA VAL A 80 -6.73 -6.79 -8.57
C VAL A 80 -5.88 -6.00 -7.58
N MET A 81 -4.56 -6.29 -7.53
CA MET A 81 -3.64 -5.57 -6.65
C MET A 81 -3.48 -4.09 -7.03
N MET A 82 -3.61 -3.71 -8.30
CA MET A 82 -3.64 -2.29 -8.70
C MET A 82 -4.80 -1.55 -8.01
N GLY A 83 -5.99 -2.14 -8.02
CA GLY A 83 -7.16 -1.58 -7.34
C GLY A 83 -6.97 -1.54 -5.82
N GLU A 84 -6.53 -2.64 -5.23
CA GLU A 84 -6.30 -2.76 -3.79
C GLU A 84 -5.27 -1.73 -3.29
N LEU A 85 -4.08 -1.70 -3.89
CA LEU A 85 -3.00 -0.80 -3.48
C LEU A 85 -3.32 0.66 -3.80
N GLY A 86 -3.99 0.94 -4.92
CA GLY A 86 -4.48 2.27 -5.24
C GLY A 86 -5.41 2.80 -4.14
N VAL A 87 -6.35 1.98 -3.70
CA VAL A 87 -7.28 2.34 -2.61
C VAL A 87 -6.55 2.46 -1.28
N TYR A 88 -5.55 1.65 -0.99
CA TYR A 88 -4.72 1.81 0.22
C TYR A 88 -4.06 3.19 0.28
N GLY A 89 -3.40 3.60 -0.80
CA GLY A 89 -2.76 4.91 -0.88
C GLY A 89 -3.77 6.06 -0.77
N LEU A 90 -4.85 5.99 -1.55
CA LEU A 90 -5.91 7.00 -1.56
C LEU A 90 -6.59 7.14 -0.19
N ALA A 91 -7.07 6.03 0.37
CA ALA A 91 -7.83 6.02 1.62
C ALA A 91 -6.97 6.45 2.82
N SER A 92 -5.71 5.98 2.91
CA SER A 92 -4.77 6.41 3.94
C SER A 92 -4.59 7.94 3.91
N SER A 93 -4.40 8.52 2.71
CA SER A 93 -4.23 9.96 2.55
C SER A 93 -5.51 10.72 2.89
N LEU A 94 -6.68 10.27 2.44
CA LEU A 94 -7.95 10.92 2.72
C LEU A 94 -8.31 10.89 4.20
N PHE A 95 -8.18 9.75 4.86
CA PHE A 95 -8.48 9.62 6.28
C PHE A 95 -7.54 10.44 7.14
N PHE A 96 -6.25 10.41 6.84
CA PHE A 96 -5.26 11.17 7.59
C PHE A 96 -5.38 12.68 7.37
N ARG A 97 -5.50 13.13 6.11
CA ARG A 97 -5.44 14.56 5.76
C ARG A 97 -6.79 15.27 5.81
N ARG A 98 -7.85 14.64 5.29
CA ARG A 98 -9.18 15.26 5.24
C ARG A 98 -10.00 15.02 6.50
N LEU A 99 -10.06 13.75 6.95
CA LEU A 99 -10.81 13.39 8.15
C LEU A 99 -10.00 13.66 9.42
N ARG A 100 -8.71 14.00 9.28
CA ARG A 100 -7.79 14.26 10.41
C ARG A 100 -7.73 13.13 11.43
N TRP A 101 -7.89 11.91 10.96
CA TRP A 101 -7.70 10.73 11.81
C TRP A 101 -6.21 10.59 12.15
N GLY A 102 -5.92 9.97 13.28
CA GLY A 102 -4.55 9.58 13.60
C GLY A 102 -4.00 8.58 12.57
N ILE A 103 -2.67 8.37 12.58
CA ILE A 103 -2.01 7.46 11.63
C ILE A 103 -2.58 6.04 11.73
N VAL A 104 -2.72 5.50 12.95
CA VAL A 104 -3.21 4.13 13.17
C VAL A 104 -4.64 3.92 12.69
N PRO A 105 -5.65 4.74 13.07
CA PRO A 105 -7.00 4.54 12.55
C PRO A 105 -7.13 4.78 11.06
N SER A 106 -6.32 5.69 10.47
CA SER A 106 -6.28 5.89 9.02
C SER A 106 -5.74 4.66 8.29
N LEU A 107 -4.68 4.05 8.82
CA LEU A 107 -4.10 2.82 8.29
C LEU A 107 -5.11 1.67 8.35
N PHE A 108 -5.74 1.47 9.50
CA PHE A 108 -6.71 0.40 9.69
C PHE A 108 -7.93 0.56 8.77
N GLY A 109 -8.49 1.76 8.68
CA GLY A 109 -9.61 2.05 7.77
C GLY A 109 -9.24 1.84 6.30
N ALA A 110 -8.04 2.25 5.89
CA ALA A 110 -7.54 2.01 4.54
C ALA A 110 -7.36 0.51 4.25
N MET A 111 -6.83 -0.27 5.21
CA MET A 111 -6.70 -1.72 5.10
C MET A 111 -8.06 -2.38 4.87
N LEU A 112 -9.09 -1.99 5.60
CA LEU A 112 -10.44 -2.55 5.43
C LEU A 112 -11.01 -2.24 4.04
N LEU A 113 -10.90 -0.98 3.58
CA LEU A 113 -11.39 -0.60 2.26
C LEU A 113 -10.66 -1.31 1.12
N GLY A 114 -9.33 -1.39 1.18
CA GLY A 114 -8.58 -2.08 0.15
C GLY A 114 -8.85 -3.57 0.14
N ARG A 115 -9.04 -4.22 1.30
CA ARG A 115 -9.47 -5.62 1.35
C ARG A 115 -10.86 -5.83 0.73
N ALA A 116 -11.80 -4.90 0.94
CA ALA A 116 -13.09 -4.96 0.27
C ALA A 116 -12.93 -4.88 -1.26
N VAL A 117 -12.05 -3.99 -1.75
CA VAL A 117 -11.72 -3.89 -3.19
C VAL A 117 -11.06 -5.17 -3.70
N ALA A 118 -10.14 -5.77 -2.93
CA ALA A 118 -9.50 -7.03 -3.32
C ALA A 118 -10.52 -8.17 -3.42
N ILE A 119 -11.42 -8.31 -2.44
CA ILE A 119 -12.48 -9.33 -2.47
C ILE A 119 -13.37 -9.15 -3.70
N SER A 120 -13.83 -7.92 -3.95
CA SER A 120 -14.64 -7.61 -5.13
C SER A 120 -13.90 -7.88 -6.43
N GLY A 121 -12.64 -7.45 -6.51
CA GLY A 121 -11.79 -7.64 -7.68
C GLY A 121 -11.54 -9.12 -7.98
N TYR A 122 -11.23 -9.94 -6.98
CA TYR A 122 -11.06 -11.38 -7.17
C TYR A 122 -12.39 -12.06 -7.54
N SER A 123 -13.52 -11.65 -6.96
CA SER A 123 -14.83 -12.19 -7.33
C SER A 123 -15.12 -11.96 -8.81
N VAL A 124 -14.88 -10.74 -9.31
CA VAL A 124 -15.06 -10.41 -10.72
C VAL A 124 -14.05 -11.18 -11.60
N LEU A 125 -12.80 -11.25 -11.19
CA LEU A 125 -11.76 -11.95 -11.93
C LEU A 125 -12.08 -13.44 -12.11
N PHE A 126 -12.49 -14.13 -11.04
CA PHE A 126 -12.85 -15.55 -11.09
C PHE A 126 -14.10 -15.78 -11.95
N ALA A 127 -15.10 -14.88 -11.87
CA ALA A 127 -16.28 -14.93 -12.71
C ALA A 127 -15.92 -14.81 -14.20
N ILE A 128 -15.01 -13.90 -14.57
CA ILE A 128 -14.55 -13.73 -15.97
C ILE A 128 -13.78 -14.97 -16.45
N LEU A 129 -12.98 -15.58 -15.58
CA LEU A 129 -12.18 -16.77 -15.91
C LEU A 129 -13.00 -18.07 -15.91
N GLY A 130 -14.27 -18.04 -15.55
CA GLY A 130 -15.12 -19.22 -15.44
C GLY A 130 -14.61 -20.26 -14.42
N ARG A 131 -13.89 -19.80 -13.38
CA ARG A 131 -13.36 -20.66 -12.33
C ARG A 131 -14.27 -20.63 -11.10
N ASP A 132 -14.35 -21.76 -10.41
CA ASP A 132 -15.06 -21.84 -9.13
C ASP A 132 -14.42 -20.90 -8.12
N PHE A 133 -15.27 -20.03 -7.56
CA PHE A 133 -14.86 -19.05 -6.60
C PHE A 133 -15.21 -19.49 -5.18
N ASN A 134 -14.19 -19.81 -4.38
CA ASN A 134 -14.38 -20.13 -2.97
C ASN A 134 -14.03 -18.89 -2.11
N VAL A 135 -15.08 -18.20 -1.67
CA VAL A 135 -14.97 -17.00 -0.82
C VAL A 135 -14.19 -17.29 0.47
N LEU A 136 -14.41 -18.45 1.09
CA LEU A 136 -13.73 -18.79 2.34
C LEU A 136 -12.22 -18.94 2.16
N SER A 137 -11.79 -19.60 1.10
CA SER A 137 -10.36 -19.72 0.77
C SER A 137 -9.73 -18.37 0.47
N LEU A 138 -10.44 -17.47 -0.19
CA LEU A 138 -9.99 -16.11 -0.45
C LEU A 138 -9.84 -15.33 0.87
N LEU A 139 -10.84 -15.35 1.73
CA LEU A 139 -10.79 -14.67 3.03
C LEU A 139 -9.65 -15.22 3.89
N GLN A 140 -9.47 -16.54 3.90
CA GLN A 140 -8.36 -17.17 4.60
C GLN A 140 -7.00 -16.67 4.08
N SER A 141 -6.83 -16.59 2.75
CA SER A 141 -5.60 -16.05 2.15
C SER A 141 -5.37 -14.58 2.51
N LEU A 142 -6.42 -13.74 2.37
CA LEU A 142 -6.32 -12.30 2.58
C LEU A 142 -6.15 -11.88 4.05
N PHE A 143 -6.67 -12.65 4.99
CA PHE A 143 -6.64 -12.28 6.40
C PHE A 143 -5.75 -13.20 7.25
N VAL A 144 -5.85 -14.52 7.10
CA VAL A 144 -5.11 -15.46 7.95
C VAL A 144 -3.67 -15.65 7.46
N VAL A 145 -3.48 -15.94 6.17
CA VAL A 145 -2.13 -16.15 5.61
C VAL A 145 -1.31 -14.86 5.66
N SER A 146 -1.93 -13.72 5.45
CA SER A 146 -1.25 -12.41 5.47
C SER A 146 -1.13 -11.77 6.87
N LEU A 147 -1.58 -12.44 7.94
CA LEU A 147 -1.49 -11.93 9.32
C LEU A 147 -0.10 -11.41 9.71
N PRO A 148 1.01 -12.11 9.42
CA PRO A 148 2.35 -11.61 9.76
C PRO A 148 2.65 -10.27 9.08
N GLY A 149 2.30 -10.14 7.80
CA GLY A 149 2.46 -8.89 7.04
C GLY A 149 1.59 -7.76 7.58
N ILE A 150 0.34 -8.05 7.93
CA ILE A 150 -0.57 -7.06 8.54
C ILE A 150 0.00 -6.58 9.88
N ALA A 151 0.49 -7.49 10.73
CA ALA A 151 1.10 -7.14 12.02
C ALA A 151 2.34 -6.25 11.84
N ILE A 152 3.22 -6.60 10.89
CA ILE A 152 4.38 -5.76 10.56
C ILE A 152 3.95 -4.37 10.08
N GLN A 153 2.94 -4.28 9.21
CA GLN A 153 2.44 -3.02 8.71
C GLN A 153 1.86 -2.13 9.82
N LEU A 154 1.11 -2.71 10.76
CA LEU A 154 0.51 -1.99 11.88
C LEU A 154 1.56 -1.42 12.87
N VAL A 155 2.76 -1.96 12.88
CA VAL A 155 3.87 -1.46 13.71
C VAL A 155 4.81 -0.57 12.89
N ALA A 156 5.28 -1.06 11.74
CA ALA A 156 6.30 -0.38 10.94
C ALA A 156 5.77 0.90 10.27
N VAL A 157 4.58 0.86 9.70
CA VAL A 157 4.04 2.03 8.98
C VAL A 157 3.78 3.21 9.90
N PRO A 158 3.09 3.07 11.05
CA PRO A 158 2.91 4.19 11.97
C PRO A 158 4.23 4.69 12.56
N GLY A 159 5.15 3.80 12.89
CA GLY A 159 6.47 4.15 13.40
C GLY A 159 7.28 4.99 12.41
N LEU A 160 7.39 4.52 11.18
CA LEU A 160 8.12 5.23 10.11
C LEU A 160 7.43 6.53 9.72
N ALA A 161 6.11 6.52 9.54
CA ALA A 161 5.36 7.73 9.20
C ALA A 161 5.50 8.80 10.29
N ALA A 162 5.35 8.43 11.56
CA ALA A 162 5.51 9.34 12.67
C ALA A 162 6.93 9.93 12.75
N LEU A 163 7.95 9.10 12.55
CA LEU A 163 9.36 9.52 12.55
C LEU A 163 9.64 10.54 11.44
N ILE A 164 9.21 10.23 10.21
CA ILE A 164 9.43 11.10 9.05
C ILE A 164 8.67 12.43 9.22
N LEU A 165 7.39 12.38 9.61
CA LEU A 165 6.58 13.57 9.81
C LEU A 165 7.08 14.46 10.96
N ARG A 166 7.64 13.87 12.03
CA ARG A 166 8.29 14.63 13.12
C ARG A 166 9.53 15.36 12.60
N ARG A 167 10.42 14.64 11.94
CA ARG A 167 11.65 15.23 11.39
C ARG A 167 11.37 16.37 10.42
N GLU A 168 10.33 16.25 9.60
CA GLU A 168 9.92 17.32 8.68
C GLU A 168 9.42 18.58 9.40
N ARG A 169 8.70 18.43 10.49
CA ARG A 169 8.28 19.57 11.33
C ARG A 169 9.47 20.27 11.96
N ASP A 170 10.43 19.50 12.48
CA ASP A 170 11.64 20.04 13.10
C ASP A 170 12.48 20.84 12.08
N VAL A 171 12.64 20.32 10.85
CA VAL A 171 13.37 21.00 9.76
C VAL A 171 12.61 22.25 9.26
N ALA A 172 11.27 22.24 9.28
CA ALA A 172 10.45 23.36 8.85
C ALA A 172 10.29 24.47 9.91
N GLY A 173 10.88 24.31 11.10
CA GLY A 173 10.86 25.32 12.17
C GLY A 173 9.48 25.56 12.82
N TYR A 174 8.54 24.62 12.68
CA TYR A 174 7.24 24.71 13.33
C TYR A 174 7.38 24.40 14.83
N PRO A 175 6.83 25.28 15.73
CA PRO A 175 6.85 25.01 17.16
C PRO A 175 6.13 23.70 17.48
N ARG A 176 6.67 22.95 18.44
CA ARG A 176 6.08 21.73 18.98
C ARG A 176 4.74 22.09 19.62
N LEU A 177 3.64 21.78 18.95
CA LEU A 177 2.36 21.73 19.62
C LEU A 177 2.33 20.39 20.37
N LEU A 178 2.36 20.48 21.68
CA LEU A 178 2.18 19.38 22.64
C LEU A 178 0.86 18.64 22.41
#